data_d00d3e71303d063e7601d7ed344f4de7
#
_entry.id   d00d3e71303d063e7601d7ed344f4de7
#
_cell.length_a   1.000
_cell.length_b   1.000
_cell.length_c   1.000
_cell.angle_alpha   90.00
_cell.angle_beta   90.00
_cell.angle_gamma   90.00
#
_symmetry.space_group_name_H-M   'P 1'
#
loop_
_entity.id
_entity.type
_entity.pdbx_description
1 polymer ?
#
loop_
_entity_poly.entity_id
_entity_poly.type
_entity_poly.pdbx_seq_one_letter_code
_entity_poly.pdbx_strand_id
1 'polypeptide(L)'
;MKDKLVLHTCCAICMCYPKTMLDEYETIFYFYNPNIHPIEEYNRRRDEFVNYANSIGIEEHNIIVDEDHKYVEKWYEDIKGFEDEPEKGNRCNICFKNRMEKSFAYAKDVGAKYVTTVMTVSPHKNSKTIEMVGNALAKKYSPVEYLHFDFKKQDGFKKTNIIANEANLYRQHYCGCEFSIRK
;
A
#
# COMPACT_ATOMS: atom_id res chain seq x y z
N MET A 1 9.36 -9.68 -22.62
CA MET A 1 9.19 -8.54 -21.71
C MET A 1 8.39 -9.01 -20.50
N LYS A 2 8.72 -8.55 -19.30
CA LYS A 2 7.92 -8.85 -18.11
C LYS A 2 6.59 -8.08 -18.16
N ASP A 3 5.53 -8.66 -17.60
CA ASP A 3 4.26 -7.93 -17.44
C ASP A 3 4.44 -6.83 -16.39
N LYS A 4 3.84 -5.65 -16.63
CA LYS A 4 3.85 -4.54 -15.67
C LYS A 4 2.87 -4.77 -14.53
N LEU A 5 3.34 -4.52 -13.29
CA LEU A 5 2.57 -4.64 -12.06
C LEU A 5 2.70 -3.37 -11.23
N VAL A 6 1.58 -2.80 -10.80
CA VAL A 6 1.55 -1.72 -9.82
C VAL A 6 1.43 -2.31 -8.41
N LEU A 7 2.44 -2.10 -7.58
CA LEU A 7 2.44 -2.48 -6.17
C LEU A 7 2.07 -1.26 -5.31
N HIS A 8 0.84 -1.20 -4.82
CA HIS A 8 0.46 -0.20 -3.84
C HIS A 8 1.31 -0.36 -2.57
N THR A 9 2.04 0.69 -2.20
CA THR A 9 3.02 0.70 -1.10
C THR A 9 2.65 1.76 -0.06
N CYS A 10 2.64 1.38 1.22
CA CYS A 10 2.29 2.29 2.31
C CYS A 10 3.47 2.74 3.18
N CYS A 11 4.60 2.07 3.09
CA CYS A 11 5.85 2.39 3.81
C CYS A 11 6.97 1.47 3.33
N ALA A 12 8.21 1.83 3.61
CA ALA A 12 9.39 1.04 3.26
C ALA A 12 9.34 -0.37 3.85
N ILE A 13 9.08 -0.50 5.16
CA ILE A 13 9.01 -1.82 5.82
C ILE A 13 8.06 -2.76 5.10
N CYS A 14 6.85 -2.29 4.76
CA CYS A 14 5.83 -3.15 4.18
C CYS A 14 6.20 -3.69 2.79
N MET A 15 7.12 -3.06 2.06
CA MET A 15 7.57 -3.52 0.75
C MET A 15 8.74 -4.50 0.80
N CYS A 16 9.46 -4.61 1.92
CA CYS A 16 10.69 -5.38 2.02
C CYS A 16 10.57 -6.81 1.48
N TYR A 17 9.71 -7.61 2.08
CA TYR A 17 9.51 -9.00 1.65
C TYR A 17 8.65 -9.11 0.37
N PRO A 18 7.52 -8.37 0.21
CA PRO A 18 6.77 -8.42 -1.04
C PRO A 18 7.60 -8.18 -2.29
N LYS A 19 8.54 -7.24 -2.24
CA LYS A 19 9.44 -6.97 -3.37
C LYS A 19 10.19 -8.22 -3.84
N THR A 20 10.64 -9.07 -2.92
CA THR A 20 11.37 -10.30 -3.25
C THR A 20 10.52 -11.37 -3.92
N MET A 21 9.20 -11.26 -3.85
CA MET A 21 8.26 -12.20 -4.46
C MET A 21 7.77 -11.76 -5.85
N LEU A 22 8.19 -10.59 -6.33
CA LEU A 22 7.66 -9.97 -7.55
C LEU A 22 8.71 -9.83 -8.65
N ASP A 23 9.81 -10.58 -8.57
CA ASP A 23 10.94 -10.49 -9.53
C ASP A 23 10.56 -10.90 -10.95
N GLU A 24 9.45 -11.63 -11.13
CA GLU A 24 8.92 -11.99 -12.44
C GLU A 24 8.21 -10.84 -13.17
N TYR A 25 7.86 -9.76 -12.46
CA TYR A 25 7.16 -8.58 -12.97
C TYR A 25 8.10 -7.39 -13.16
N GLU A 26 7.71 -6.48 -14.06
CA GLU A 26 8.19 -5.10 -14.07
C GLU A 26 7.36 -4.33 -13.05
N THR A 27 7.87 -4.21 -11.81
CA THR A 27 7.09 -3.69 -10.68
C THR A 27 7.26 -2.19 -10.53
N ILE A 28 6.15 -1.47 -10.60
CA ILE A 28 6.04 -0.04 -10.27
C ILE A 28 5.60 0.09 -8.82
N PHE A 29 6.42 0.69 -7.98
CA PHE A 29 6.16 0.92 -6.56
C PHE A 29 5.40 2.24 -6.40
N TYR A 30 4.11 2.14 -6.09
CA TYR A 30 3.19 3.27 -6.07
C TYR A 30 2.80 3.64 -4.64
N PHE A 31 3.26 4.80 -4.18
CA PHE A 31 2.98 5.33 -2.86
C PHE A 31 1.80 6.32 -2.93
N TYR A 32 0.64 5.89 -2.42
CA TYR A 32 -0.56 6.71 -2.29
C TYR A 32 -1.27 6.38 -0.97
N ASN A 33 -1.25 7.30 -0.02
CA ASN A 33 -1.69 7.03 1.35
C ASN A 33 -2.35 8.26 1.99
N PRO A 34 -3.56 8.67 1.57
CA PRO A 34 -4.23 9.85 2.06
C PRO A 34 -4.67 9.73 3.53
N ASN A 35 -4.60 8.54 4.09
CA ASN A 35 -4.96 8.24 5.47
C ASN A 35 -3.85 8.51 6.47
N ILE A 36 -2.62 8.81 6.04
CA ILE A 36 -1.50 8.97 6.98
C ILE A 36 -1.51 10.37 7.57
N HIS A 37 -1.64 10.42 8.88
CA HIS A 37 -1.65 11.63 9.71
C HIS A 37 -0.74 11.46 10.94
N PRO A 38 -0.18 12.55 11.46
CA PRO A 38 -0.11 13.89 10.87
C PRO A 38 0.79 13.95 9.62
N ILE A 39 0.89 15.14 9.01
CA ILE A 39 1.66 15.31 7.77
C ILE A 39 3.16 14.96 7.94
N GLU A 40 3.70 15.16 9.11
CA GLU A 40 5.08 14.81 9.45
C GLU A 40 5.29 13.29 9.35
N GLU A 41 4.33 12.49 9.78
CA GLU A 41 4.37 11.03 9.66
C GLU A 41 4.23 10.59 8.20
N TYR A 42 3.37 11.27 7.42
CA TYR A 42 3.27 11.04 5.99
C TYR A 42 4.61 11.31 5.30
N ASN A 43 5.19 12.49 5.52
CA ASN A 43 6.48 12.87 4.94
C ASN A 43 7.58 11.87 5.32
N ARG A 44 7.65 11.48 6.59
CA ARG A 44 8.63 10.50 7.07
C ARG A 44 8.52 9.16 6.35
N ARG A 45 7.29 8.62 6.19
CA ARG A 45 7.08 7.34 5.50
C ARG A 45 7.36 7.43 4.01
N ARG A 46 7.00 8.54 3.38
CA ARG A 46 7.27 8.83 1.98
C ARG A 46 8.78 8.87 1.72
N ASP A 47 9.49 9.69 2.47
CA ASP A 47 10.92 9.91 2.27
C ASP A 47 11.70 8.62 2.52
N GLU A 48 11.34 7.87 3.55
CA GLU A 48 11.96 6.58 3.81
C GLU A 48 11.64 5.55 2.72
N PHE A 49 10.43 5.54 2.19
CA PHE A 49 10.06 4.69 1.06
C PHE A 49 10.95 4.99 -0.15
N VAL A 50 11.09 6.26 -0.53
CA VAL A 50 11.92 6.68 -1.68
C VAL A 50 13.39 6.32 -1.43
N ASN A 51 13.93 6.66 -0.26
CA ASN A 51 15.32 6.39 0.09
C ASN A 51 15.62 4.89 0.09
N TYR A 52 14.75 4.07 0.67
CA TYR A 52 14.92 2.63 0.68
C TYR A 52 14.83 2.03 -0.72
N ALA A 53 13.85 2.44 -1.51
CA ALA A 53 13.68 1.97 -2.89
C ALA A 53 14.94 2.24 -3.73
N ASN A 54 15.49 3.45 -3.63
CA ASN A 54 16.74 3.82 -4.30
C ASN A 54 17.93 2.98 -3.80
N SER A 55 18.03 2.77 -2.48
CA SER A 55 19.15 2.03 -1.86
C SER A 55 19.23 0.56 -2.28
N ILE A 56 18.10 -0.03 -2.65
CA ILE A 56 18.03 -1.43 -3.15
C ILE A 56 17.99 -1.52 -4.68
N GLY A 57 18.28 -0.42 -5.38
CA GLY A 57 18.46 -0.38 -6.82
C GLY A 57 17.17 -0.44 -7.63
N ILE A 58 16.03 0.00 -7.06
CA ILE A 58 14.82 0.21 -7.87
C ILE A 58 15.03 1.43 -8.75
N GLU A 59 14.77 1.28 -10.04
CA GLU A 59 14.94 2.38 -11.00
C GLU A 59 13.95 3.52 -10.72
N GLU A 60 14.40 4.77 -10.81
CA GLU A 60 13.65 5.97 -10.42
C GLU A 60 12.27 6.03 -11.08
N HIS A 61 12.17 5.65 -12.34
CA HIS A 61 10.89 5.65 -13.07
C HIS A 61 9.87 4.63 -12.57
N ASN A 62 10.30 3.69 -11.72
CA ASN A 62 9.44 2.70 -11.05
C ASN A 62 9.09 3.11 -9.60
N ILE A 63 9.55 4.27 -9.14
CA ILE A 63 9.25 4.81 -7.80
C ILE A 63 8.28 5.98 -7.97
N ILE A 64 7.01 5.75 -7.70
CA ILE A 64 5.97 6.75 -7.91
C ILE A 64 5.40 7.19 -6.57
N VAL A 65 5.46 8.48 -6.30
CA VAL A 65 4.80 9.14 -5.17
C VAL A 65 3.65 9.98 -5.71
N ASP A 66 2.44 9.61 -5.35
CA ASP A 66 1.24 10.38 -5.71
C ASP A 66 0.87 11.31 -4.54
N GLU A 67 1.17 12.60 -4.70
CA GLU A 67 1.00 13.64 -3.69
C GLU A 67 -0.27 14.49 -3.92
N ASP A 68 -1.26 13.98 -4.62
CA ASP A 68 -2.49 14.73 -4.81
C ASP A 68 -3.24 14.92 -3.48
N HIS A 69 -2.97 16.04 -2.82
CA HIS A 69 -3.52 16.40 -1.51
C HIS A 69 -5.05 16.55 -1.49
N LYS A 70 -5.70 16.71 -2.63
CA LYS A 70 -7.17 16.72 -2.73
C LYS A 70 -7.81 15.42 -2.26
N TYR A 71 -7.05 14.33 -2.29
CA TYR A 71 -7.54 13.02 -1.84
C TYR A 71 -7.54 12.87 -0.31
N VAL A 72 -6.82 13.70 0.43
CA VAL A 72 -6.90 13.71 1.90
C VAL A 72 -8.28 14.16 2.33
N GLU A 73 -8.78 15.26 1.78
CA GLU A 73 -10.13 15.76 2.03
C GLU A 73 -11.18 14.73 1.63
N LYS A 74 -11.03 14.14 0.43
CA LYS A 74 -11.92 13.09 -0.03
C LYS A 74 -11.89 11.86 0.88
N TRP A 75 -10.74 11.47 1.41
CA TRP A 75 -10.67 10.34 2.34
C TRP A 75 -11.47 10.63 3.62
N TYR A 76 -11.39 11.84 4.18
CA TYR A 76 -12.20 12.25 5.31
C TYR A 76 -13.69 12.26 5.00
N GLU A 77 -14.07 12.76 3.83
CA GLU A 77 -15.47 12.72 3.37
C GLU A 77 -15.99 11.29 3.29
N ASP A 78 -15.20 10.39 2.70
CA ASP A 78 -15.59 8.99 2.47
C ASP A 78 -15.72 8.20 3.79
N ILE A 79 -14.96 8.53 4.83
CA ILE A 79 -15.04 7.87 6.14
C ILE A 79 -16.00 8.55 7.12
N LYS A 80 -16.66 9.62 6.72
CA LYS A 80 -17.60 10.37 7.57
C LYS A 80 -18.67 9.47 8.14
N GLY A 81 -18.85 9.53 9.47
CA GLY A 81 -19.78 8.67 10.21
C GLY A 81 -19.20 7.31 10.66
N PHE A 82 -17.94 7.04 10.34
CA PHE A 82 -17.21 5.83 10.77
C PHE A 82 -16.00 6.15 11.65
N GLU A 83 -15.88 7.39 12.14
CA GLU A 83 -14.73 7.88 12.91
C GLU A 83 -14.54 7.09 14.20
N ASP A 84 -15.64 6.75 14.88
CA ASP A 84 -15.65 6.03 16.16
C ASP A 84 -15.55 4.50 16.02
N GLU A 85 -15.55 3.98 14.77
CA GLU A 85 -15.42 2.55 14.57
C GLU A 85 -14.03 2.05 14.99
N PRO A 86 -13.95 0.82 15.54
CA PRO A 86 -12.67 0.23 15.88
C PRO A 86 -11.81 -0.01 14.64
N GLU A 87 -10.49 -0.20 14.84
CA GLU A 87 -9.61 -0.72 13.82
C GLU A 87 -10.16 -2.06 13.29
N LYS A 88 -10.12 -2.26 11.98
CA LYS A 88 -10.71 -3.38 11.19
C LYS A 88 -12.22 -3.26 10.92
N GLY A 89 -12.89 -2.21 11.35
CA GLY A 89 -14.28 -1.90 11.00
C GLY A 89 -14.45 -1.33 9.58
N ASN A 90 -15.64 -0.76 9.30
CA ASN A 90 -15.98 -0.25 7.96
C ASN A 90 -15.08 0.89 7.50
N ARG A 91 -14.64 1.76 8.42
CA ARG A 91 -13.64 2.80 8.12
C ARG A 91 -12.40 2.21 7.43
N CYS A 92 -11.89 1.07 7.92
CA CYS A 92 -10.73 0.41 7.32
C CYS A 92 -11.04 -0.16 5.93
N ASN A 93 -12.25 -0.67 5.71
CA ASN A 93 -12.67 -1.19 4.40
C ASN A 93 -12.73 -0.07 3.36
N ILE A 94 -13.27 1.10 3.74
CA ILE A 94 -13.30 2.31 2.90
C ILE A 94 -11.86 2.75 2.58
N CYS A 95 -10.99 2.78 3.59
CA CYS A 95 -9.59 3.14 3.42
C CYS A 95 -8.86 2.19 2.45
N PHE A 96 -9.08 0.87 2.53
CA PHE A 96 -8.49 -0.09 1.58
C PHE A 96 -8.98 0.19 0.15
N LYS A 97 -10.29 0.40 -0.01
CA LYS A 97 -10.88 0.72 -1.31
C LYS A 97 -10.25 1.96 -1.92
N ASN A 98 -10.20 3.08 -1.19
CA ASN A 98 -9.69 4.35 -1.71
C ASN A 98 -8.24 4.24 -2.18
N ARG A 99 -7.40 3.59 -1.38
CA ARG A 99 -5.98 3.43 -1.70
C ARG A 99 -5.76 2.51 -2.89
N MET A 100 -6.48 1.40 -2.94
CA MET A 100 -6.37 0.46 -4.05
C MET A 100 -7.00 1.02 -5.33
N GLU A 101 -8.13 1.72 -5.24
CA GLU A 101 -8.80 2.31 -6.40
C GLU A 101 -7.89 3.29 -7.15
N LYS A 102 -7.14 4.12 -6.43
CA LYS A 102 -6.17 5.01 -7.03
C LYS A 102 -5.05 4.24 -7.75
N SER A 103 -4.59 3.15 -7.14
CA SER A 103 -3.59 2.27 -7.76
C SER A 103 -4.10 1.60 -9.04
N PHE A 104 -5.36 1.21 -9.08
CA PHE A 104 -6.00 0.68 -10.30
C PHE A 104 -6.14 1.72 -11.39
N ALA A 105 -6.55 2.95 -11.04
CA ALA A 105 -6.63 4.06 -12.00
C ALA A 105 -5.26 4.32 -12.62
N TYR A 106 -4.22 4.45 -11.79
CA TYR A 106 -2.86 4.63 -12.23
C TYR A 106 -2.37 3.46 -13.12
N ALA A 107 -2.64 2.21 -12.73
CA ALA A 107 -2.27 1.03 -13.51
C ALA A 107 -2.88 1.06 -14.92
N LYS A 108 -4.16 1.48 -15.03
CA LYS A 108 -4.84 1.64 -16.32
C LYS A 108 -4.19 2.71 -17.18
N ASP A 109 -3.81 3.84 -16.58
CA ASP A 109 -3.21 4.98 -17.29
C ASP A 109 -1.81 4.65 -17.86
N VAL A 110 -1.02 3.84 -17.12
CA VAL A 110 0.33 3.44 -17.54
C VAL A 110 0.36 2.12 -18.33
N GLY A 111 -0.79 1.51 -18.58
CA GLY A 111 -0.90 0.24 -19.28
C GLY A 111 -0.33 -0.94 -18.50
N ALA A 112 -0.35 -0.90 -17.18
CA ALA A 112 0.02 -2.03 -16.35
C ALA A 112 -1.08 -3.08 -16.35
N LYS A 113 -0.69 -4.36 -16.40
CA LYS A 113 -1.61 -5.48 -16.45
C LYS A 113 -2.17 -5.84 -15.07
N TYR A 114 -1.35 -5.67 -14.03
CA TYR A 114 -1.66 -6.14 -12.70
C TYR A 114 -1.56 -5.05 -11.64
N VAL A 115 -2.38 -5.21 -10.59
CA VAL A 115 -2.29 -4.45 -9.34
C VAL A 115 -2.23 -5.41 -8.16
N THR A 116 -1.39 -5.10 -7.18
CA THR A 116 -1.39 -5.74 -5.86
C THR A 116 -1.06 -4.73 -4.76
N THR A 117 -1.05 -5.14 -3.50
CA THR A 117 -0.80 -4.24 -2.37
C THR A 117 0.03 -4.90 -1.28
N VAL A 118 0.96 -4.15 -0.70
CA VAL A 118 1.73 -4.59 0.49
C VAL A 118 0.89 -4.67 1.77
N MET A 119 -0.35 -4.19 1.76
CA MET A 119 -1.19 -4.16 2.97
C MET A 119 -1.39 -5.53 3.60
N THR A 120 -1.37 -6.60 2.81
CA THR A 120 -1.55 -7.98 3.29
C THR A 120 -0.37 -8.53 4.10
N VAL A 121 0.77 -7.83 4.17
CA VAL A 121 1.89 -8.17 5.09
C VAL A 121 1.49 -8.01 6.55
N SER A 122 0.65 -7.00 6.84
CA SER A 122 0.27 -6.68 8.21
C SER A 122 -0.64 -7.75 8.82
N PRO A 123 -0.32 -8.27 10.02
CA PRO A 123 -1.20 -9.20 10.74
C PRO A 123 -2.50 -8.52 11.21
N HIS A 124 -2.53 -7.19 11.24
CA HIS A 124 -3.69 -6.40 11.65
C HIS A 124 -4.68 -6.13 10.52
N LYS A 125 -4.36 -6.51 9.26
CA LYS A 125 -5.23 -6.30 8.11
C LYS A 125 -5.78 -7.62 7.60
N ASN A 126 -7.10 -7.62 7.34
CA ASN A 126 -7.80 -8.80 6.84
C ASN A 126 -7.51 -8.97 5.34
N SER A 127 -6.75 -10.02 5.01
CA SER A 127 -6.38 -10.34 3.63
C SER A 127 -7.59 -10.64 2.74
N LYS A 128 -8.62 -11.34 3.27
CA LYS A 128 -9.84 -11.63 2.51
C LYS A 128 -10.63 -10.38 2.16
N THR A 129 -10.72 -9.41 3.07
CA THR A 129 -11.38 -8.13 2.78
C THR A 129 -10.63 -7.37 1.69
N ILE A 130 -9.30 -7.34 1.75
CA ILE A 130 -8.47 -6.70 0.72
C ILE A 130 -8.64 -7.41 -0.62
N GLU A 131 -8.71 -8.74 -0.64
CA GLU A 131 -8.99 -9.54 -1.84
C GLU A 131 -10.35 -9.20 -2.46
N MET A 132 -11.41 -9.13 -1.65
CA MET A 132 -12.75 -8.75 -2.13
C MET A 132 -12.75 -7.36 -2.77
N VAL A 133 -12.07 -6.39 -2.14
CA VAL A 133 -11.92 -5.02 -2.68
C VAL A 133 -11.15 -5.06 -3.99
N GLY A 134 -10.03 -5.76 -4.05
CA GLY A 134 -9.20 -5.88 -5.24
C GLY A 134 -9.97 -6.49 -6.42
N ASN A 135 -10.69 -7.57 -6.19
CA ASN A 135 -11.50 -8.23 -7.22
C ASN A 135 -12.66 -7.35 -7.72
N ALA A 136 -13.28 -6.57 -6.83
CA ALA A 136 -14.32 -5.62 -7.23
C ALA A 136 -13.75 -4.48 -8.10
N LEU A 137 -12.57 -3.97 -7.74
CA LEU A 137 -11.87 -2.94 -8.51
C LEU A 137 -11.37 -3.47 -9.85
N ALA A 138 -10.87 -4.70 -9.93
CA ALA A 138 -10.46 -5.31 -11.19
C ALA A 138 -11.61 -5.36 -12.21
N LYS A 139 -12.84 -5.67 -11.75
CA LYS A 139 -14.03 -5.60 -12.62
C LYS A 139 -14.30 -4.19 -13.12
N LYS A 140 -14.14 -3.17 -12.25
CA LYS A 140 -14.37 -1.76 -12.59
C LYS A 140 -13.31 -1.22 -13.56
N TYR A 141 -12.05 -1.63 -13.40
CA TYR A 141 -10.90 -1.12 -14.15
C TYR A 141 -10.38 -2.09 -15.21
N SER A 142 -11.23 -3.02 -15.68
CA SER A 142 -10.87 -3.95 -16.77
C SER A 142 -10.17 -3.20 -17.92
N PRO A 143 -9.08 -3.74 -18.50
CA PRO A 143 -8.55 -5.11 -18.34
C PRO A 143 -7.53 -5.30 -17.22
N VAL A 144 -7.34 -4.33 -16.31
CA VAL A 144 -6.40 -4.47 -15.18
C VAL A 144 -6.87 -5.56 -14.22
N GLU A 145 -5.98 -6.49 -13.89
CA GLU A 145 -6.27 -7.62 -13.00
C GLU A 145 -5.72 -7.39 -11.58
N TYR A 146 -6.38 -7.96 -10.58
CA TYR A 146 -5.86 -7.98 -9.21
C TYR A 146 -5.11 -9.28 -8.93
N LEU A 147 -3.84 -9.17 -8.54
CA LEU A 147 -3.08 -10.31 -8.05
C LEU A 147 -3.16 -10.36 -6.53
N HIS A 148 -3.85 -11.37 -6.01
CA HIS A 148 -3.97 -11.57 -4.58
C HIS A 148 -2.75 -12.30 -4.02
N PHE A 149 -1.91 -11.56 -3.28
CA PHE A 149 -0.86 -12.12 -2.43
C PHE A 149 -1.22 -11.93 -0.97
N ASP A 150 -1.27 -12.99 -0.20
CA ASP A 150 -1.29 -12.90 1.27
C ASP A 150 0.15 -12.93 1.79
N PHE A 151 0.82 -11.78 1.70
CA PHE A 151 2.25 -11.63 2.00
C PHE A 151 2.64 -11.94 3.45
N LYS A 152 1.69 -12.12 4.38
CA LYS A 152 2.01 -12.58 5.74
C LYS A 152 2.16 -14.08 5.85
N LYS A 153 1.68 -14.85 4.88
CA LYS A 153 1.86 -16.31 4.81
C LYS A 153 3.35 -16.67 4.67
N GLN A 154 3.68 -17.93 4.95
CA GLN A 154 5.06 -18.46 4.86
C GLN A 154 6.07 -17.60 5.62
N ASP A 155 5.70 -17.17 6.83
CA ASP A 155 6.51 -16.28 7.68
C ASP A 155 6.80 -14.89 7.07
N GLY A 156 6.01 -14.45 6.11
CA GLY A 156 6.28 -13.20 5.38
C GLY A 156 6.35 -11.97 6.27
N PHE A 157 5.53 -11.87 7.32
CA PHE A 157 5.66 -10.80 8.31
C PHE A 157 6.99 -10.87 9.07
N LYS A 158 7.45 -12.05 9.46
CA LYS A 158 8.75 -12.25 10.11
C LYS A 158 9.90 -11.88 9.17
N LYS A 159 9.85 -12.36 7.92
CA LYS A 159 10.85 -12.02 6.88
C LYS A 159 10.90 -10.52 6.63
N THR A 160 9.74 -9.85 6.53
CA THR A 160 9.65 -8.39 6.42
C THR A 160 10.38 -7.70 7.58
N ASN A 161 10.17 -8.17 8.82
CA ASN A 161 10.82 -7.58 9.99
C ASN A 161 12.34 -7.80 10.01
N ILE A 162 12.82 -8.95 9.55
CA ILE A 162 14.27 -9.22 9.44
C ILE A 162 14.91 -8.24 8.45
N ILE A 163 14.40 -8.17 7.22
CA ILE A 163 14.93 -7.27 6.18
C ILE A 163 14.88 -5.81 6.64
N ALA A 164 13.78 -5.38 7.26
CA ALA A 164 13.62 -4.02 7.76
C ALA A 164 14.61 -3.67 8.88
N ASN A 165 14.92 -4.61 9.77
CA ASN A 165 15.90 -4.41 10.83
C ASN A 165 17.33 -4.34 10.26
N GLU A 166 17.67 -5.21 9.32
CA GLU A 166 18.98 -5.20 8.64
C GLU A 166 19.20 -3.89 7.88
N ALA A 167 18.15 -3.34 7.28
CA ALA A 167 18.17 -2.05 6.59
C ALA A 167 17.98 -0.83 7.53
N ASN A 168 17.84 -1.06 8.85
CA ASN A 168 17.62 -0.02 9.87
C ASN A 168 16.46 0.94 9.54
N LEU A 169 15.34 0.39 9.04
CA LEU A 169 14.19 1.19 8.63
C LEU A 169 13.32 1.64 9.80
N TYR A 170 12.74 2.83 9.65
CA TYR A 170 11.80 3.37 10.63
C TYR A 170 10.58 2.47 10.81
N ARG A 171 10.31 2.10 12.05
CA ARG A 171 9.15 1.30 12.43
C ARG A 171 8.04 2.18 12.96
N GLN A 172 6.96 2.27 12.19
CA GLN A 172 5.76 2.98 12.62
C GLN A 172 5.02 2.24 13.75
N HIS A 173 4.43 3.00 14.66
CA HIS A 173 3.73 2.47 15.83
C HIS A 173 2.20 2.34 15.64
N TYR A 174 1.66 2.86 14.52
CA TYR A 174 0.24 2.80 14.19
C TYR A 174 0.03 2.70 12.67
N CYS A 175 -1.21 2.43 12.25
CA CYS A 175 -1.53 2.23 10.83
C CYS A 175 -1.27 3.46 9.93
N GLY A 176 -1.26 4.65 10.53
CA GLY A 176 -1.16 5.95 9.85
C GLY A 176 -2.45 6.76 9.95
N CYS A 177 -3.59 6.11 10.04
CA CYS A 177 -4.88 6.74 10.30
C CYS A 177 -4.89 7.35 11.72
N GLU A 178 -5.27 8.63 11.86
CA GLU A 178 -5.33 9.30 13.16
C GLU A 178 -6.21 8.58 14.18
N PHE A 179 -7.29 7.96 13.73
CA PHE A 179 -8.20 7.15 14.56
C PHE A 179 -7.60 5.82 15.03
N SER A 180 -6.40 5.47 14.57
CA SER A 180 -5.63 4.29 15.01
C SER A 180 -4.49 4.64 15.98
N ILE A 181 -4.31 5.93 16.28
CA ILE A 181 -3.33 6.39 17.28
C ILE A 181 -3.85 5.95 18.65
N ARG A 182 -3.08 5.08 19.31
CA ARG A 182 -3.38 4.68 20.69
C ARG A 182 -3.02 5.83 21.63
N LYS A 183 -4.02 6.29 22.37
CA LYS A 183 -3.84 7.27 23.46
C LYS A 183 -3.15 6.62 24.64
#